data_dff08b9f3b2aff5616a2df8fde90a8c6
#
_entry.id   dff08b9f3b2aff5616a2df8fde90a8c6
#
_cell.length_a   1.000
_cell.length_b   1.000
_cell.length_c   1.000
_cell.angle_alpha   90.00
_cell.angle_beta   90.00
_cell.angle_gamma   90.00
#
_symmetry.space_group_name_H-M   'P 1'
#
loop_
_entity.id
_entity.type
_entity.pdbx_description
1 polymer ?
#
loop_
_entity_poly.entity_id
_entity_poly.type
_entity_poly.pdbx_seq_one_letter_code
_entity_poly.pdbx_strand_id
1 'polypeptide(L)'
;MIFNIDKETMPREKIREIQLSRLQDLCRRVYANVPFYRRSFDEKGIKPSDVQSLDDLKFLPFTLKQDMRNNYPYGLFAVPMEMIQRIHASSGTTGKATVVGYTKRDIETWAECAARSLAAAGATANDIVQVSYGYGLFTGGLGAHYGAERLGATVIPMSGGSTKRQVQLMRDFGATVLCCTPSYALHLHDAGLEIGINIKDLPLRLGVFGAEPWTEEMRREIEDKLGITATNIYGLSEIMGPGVSQSCAKEQHGMHIWEDHFLPEIIDPVSGEILPEGSTGELVITTLTKQGIPLVRYRTRDITSLNYTPCSCGRTHVRMNRITGRSDDMLIIRGVNVFPSQIESLLLEVQGVSPHYQLILTRENNLDYVEVQVELDGAMFSDAIKDLQQREQRIQKGIKEFLGVTTKVRLVEPHSIPRSEGKAVRVIDRRVMQSR
;
A
#
# COMPACT_ATOMS: atom_id res chain seq x y z
N MET A 1 -15.09 -2.96 -15.39
CA MET A 1 -15.59 -1.74 -16.07
C MET A 1 -14.43 -0.77 -16.26
N ILE A 2 -14.45 0.10 -17.28
CA ILE A 2 -13.52 1.22 -17.46
C ILE A 2 -14.31 2.49 -17.13
N PHE A 3 -13.78 3.31 -16.22
CA PHE A 3 -14.46 4.54 -15.78
C PHE A 3 -14.25 5.70 -16.77
N ASN A 4 -12.99 5.87 -17.22
CA ASN A 4 -12.62 6.92 -18.18
C ASN A 4 -11.89 6.27 -19.37
N ILE A 5 -12.67 5.91 -20.41
CA ILE A 5 -12.16 5.13 -21.53
C ILE A 5 -11.03 5.86 -22.27
N ASP A 6 -11.17 7.16 -22.49
CA ASP A 6 -10.18 7.95 -23.22
C ASP A 6 -8.82 8.03 -22.52
N LYS A 7 -8.81 7.94 -21.18
CA LYS A 7 -7.60 7.98 -20.38
C LYS A 7 -7.03 6.60 -20.12
N GLU A 8 -7.88 5.64 -19.75
CA GLU A 8 -7.46 4.32 -19.30
C GLU A 8 -7.04 3.39 -20.46
N THR A 9 -7.45 3.70 -21.72
CA THR A 9 -7.10 2.94 -22.93
C THR A 9 -6.28 3.75 -23.95
N MET A 10 -5.69 4.85 -23.50
CA MET A 10 -4.87 5.73 -24.33
C MET A 10 -3.65 4.97 -24.90
N PRO A 11 -3.30 5.14 -26.19
CA PRO A 11 -2.08 4.56 -26.75
C PRO A 11 -0.82 4.96 -25.98
N ARG A 12 0.14 4.06 -25.85
CA ARG A 12 1.39 4.27 -25.09
C ARG A 12 2.15 5.52 -25.52
N GLU A 13 2.24 5.77 -26.81
CA GLU A 13 2.88 6.97 -27.36
C GLU A 13 2.22 8.25 -26.82
N LYS A 14 0.89 8.25 -26.79
CA LYS A 14 0.12 9.41 -26.30
C LYS A 14 0.28 9.59 -24.78
N ILE A 15 0.37 8.50 -24.03
CA ILE A 15 0.69 8.55 -22.60
C ILE A 15 2.06 9.22 -22.41
N ARG A 16 3.10 8.80 -23.16
CA ARG A 16 4.45 9.36 -23.06
C ARG A 16 4.50 10.85 -23.43
N GLU A 17 3.78 11.30 -24.46
CA GLU A 17 3.66 12.72 -24.80
C GLU A 17 3.09 13.54 -23.65
N ILE A 18 1.97 13.06 -23.04
CA ILE A 18 1.35 13.73 -21.91
C ILE A 18 2.26 13.73 -20.69
N GLN A 19 2.95 12.62 -20.43
CA GLN A 19 3.92 12.53 -19.34
C GLN A 19 5.05 13.54 -19.49
N LEU A 20 5.63 13.67 -20.69
CA LEU A 20 6.71 14.63 -20.95
C LEU A 20 6.23 16.07 -20.75
N SER A 21 5.11 16.44 -21.36
CA SER A 21 4.54 17.78 -21.20
C SER A 21 4.28 18.12 -19.72
N ARG A 22 3.68 17.19 -18.96
CA ARG A 22 3.38 17.37 -17.55
C ARG A 22 4.65 17.39 -16.68
N LEU A 23 5.67 16.60 -17.02
CA LEU A 23 6.98 16.61 -16.33
C LEU A 23 7.68 17.96 -16.50
N GLN A 24 7.68 18.51 -17.72
CA GLN A 24 8.25 19.84 -17.99
C GLN A 24 7.53 20.94 -17.20
N ASP A 25 6.19 20.90 -17.15
CA ASP A 25 5.38 21.84 -16.34
C ASP A 25 5.66 21.68 -14.85
N LEU A 26 5.77 20.45 -14.37
CA LEU A 26 6.12 20.15 -13.00
C LEU A 26 7.48 20.73 -12.62
N CYS A 27 8.53 20.46 -13.44
CA CYS A 27 9.88 20.97 -13.20
C CYS A 27 9.93 22.50 -13.14
N ARG A 28 9.27 23.19 -14.07
CA ARG A 28 9.14 24.66 -14.04
C ARG A 28 8.49 25.15 -12.75
N ARG A 29 7.38 24.53 -12.36
CA ARG A 29 6.60 24.91 -11.19
C ARG A 29 7.34 24.67 -9.87
N VAL A 30 7.96 23.51 -9.68
CA VAL A 30 8.70 23.23 -8.45
C VAL A 30 9.97 24.07 -8.33
N TYR A 31 10.66 24.30 -9.42
CA TYR A 31 11.84 25.17 -9.44
C TYR A 31 11.51 26.63 -9.11
N ALA A 32 10.38 27.14 -9.61
CA ALA A 32 9.93 28.50 -9.35
C ALA A 32 9.45 28.69 -7.89
N ASN A 33 8.68 27.74 -7.37
CA ASN A 33 7.85 27.95 -6.15
C ASN A 33 8.37 27.22 -4.92
N VAL A 34 9.24 26.22 -5.05
CA VAL A 34 9.69 25.39 -3.90
C VAL A 34 11.19 25.54 -3.69
N PRO A 35 11.64 26.26 -2.66
CA PRO A 35 13.07 26.53 -2.42
C PRO A 35 13.91 25.24 -2.30
N PHE A 36 13.35 24.17 -1.75
CA PHE A 36 14.00 22.86 -1.68
C PHE A 36 14.38 22.35 -3.08
N TYR A 37 13.41 22.32 -4.01
CA TYR A 37 13.69 21.85 -5.37
C TYR A 37 14.63 22.77 -6.14
N ARG A 38 14.49 24.10 -5.99
CA ARG A 38 15.42 25.04 -6.62
C ARG A 38 16.86 24.73 -6.23
N ARG A 39 17.15 24.60 -4.93
CA ARG A 39 18.49 24.23 -4.45
C ARG A 39 18.95 22.88 -5.01
N SER A 40 18.09 21.85 -4.91
CA SER A 40 18.44 20.51 -5.38
C SER A 40 18.73 20.43 -6.89
N PHE A 41 18.02 21.22 -7.69
CA PHE A 41 18.29 21.35 -9.12
C PHE A 41 19.61 22.10 -9.38
N ASP A 42 19.83 23.23 -8.69
CA ASP A 42 21.03 24.04 -8.84
C ASP A 42 22.30 23.28 -8.39
N GLU A 43 22.23 22.51 -7.30
CA GLU A 43 23.31 21.64 -6.83
C GLU A 43 23.71 20.57 -7.85
N LYS A 44 22.76 20.11 -8.66
CA LYS A 44 23.01 19.17 -9.77
C LYS A 44 23.38 19.87 -11.08
N GLY A 45 23.37 21.21 -11.13
CA GLY A 45 23.60 21.99 -12.35
C GLY A 45 22.52 21.82 -13.41
N ILE A 46 21.29 21.46 -13.04
CA ILE A 46 20.16 21.18 -13.93
C ILE A 46 19.17 22.34 -13.88
N LYS A 47 18.61 22.69 -15.04
CA LYS A 47 17.51 23.65 -15.16
C LYS A 47 16.25 22.95 -15.68
N PRO A 48 15.05 23.49 -15.41
CA PRO A 48 13.81 22.94 -15.97
C PRO A 48 13.79 22.82 -17.49
N SER A 49 14.53 23.71 -18.18
CA SER A 49 14.69 23.69 -19.65
C SER A 49 15.46 22.49 -20.18
N ASP A 50 16.25 21.82 -19.33
CA ASP A 50 17.10 20.70 -19.74
C ASP A 50 16.30 19.40 -19.87
N VAL A 51 15.05 19.38 -19.38
CA VAL A 51 14.13 18.24 -19.50
C VAL A 51 13.47 18.29 -20.88
N GLN A 52 14.05 17.58 -21.85
CA GLN A 52 13.57 17.52 -23.24
C GLN A 52 12.92 16.17 -23.57
N SER A 53 13.20 15.14 -22.80
CA SER A 53 12.69 13.79 -22.95
C SER A 53 12.36 13.15 -21.60
N LEU A 54 11.62 12.04 -21.59
CA LEU A 54 11.40 11.28 -20.36
C LEU A 54 12.68 10.62 -19.83
N ASP A 55 13.67 10.41 -20.69
CA ASP A 55 14.97 9.83 -20.29
C ASP A 55 15.81 10.80 -19.44
N ASP A 56 15.51 12.11 -19.50
CA ASP A 56 16.17 13.12 -18.68
C ASP A 56 15.72 13.08 -17.22
N LEU A 57 14.65 12.34 -16.92
CA LEU A 57 14.17 12.13 -15.56
C LEU A 57 15.28 11.61 -14.64
N LYS A 58 16.16 10.75 -15.16
CA LYS A 58 17.30 10.16 -14.40
C LYS A 58 18.26 11.21 -13.80
N PHE A 59 18.33 12.39 -14.38
CA PHE A 59 19.22 13.47 -13.90
C PHE A 59 18.57 14.28 -12.77
N LEU A 60 17.24 14.26 -12.67
CA LEU A 60 16.52 15.02 -11.64
C LEU A 60 16.81 14.48 -10.22
N PRO A 61 16.78 15.35 -9.20
CA PRO A 61 17.00 14.94 -7.82
C PRO A 61 15.89 14.02 -7.31
N PHE A 62 16.25 13.09 -6.42
CA PHE A 62 15.27 12.35 -5.65
C PHE A 62 14.64 13.21 -4.56
N THR A 63 13.42 12.88 -4.20
CA THR A 63 12.76 13.35 -2.98
C THR A 63 12.63 12.18 -2.01
N LEU A 64 13.06 12.39 -0.77
CA LEU A 64 13.00 11.41 0.29
C LEU A 64 11.92 11.80 1.33
N LYS A 65 11.44 10.83 2.07
CA LYS A 65 10.53 11.09 3.21
C LYS A 65 11.16 12.02 4.25
N GLN A 66 12.50 11.95 4.40
CA GLN A 66 13.24 12.84 5.29
C GLN A 66 13.22 14.30 4.81
N ASP A 67 13.20 14.54 3.50
CA ASP A 67 13.08 15.90 2.95
C ASP A 67 11.75 16.54 3.30
N MET A 68 10.66 15.75 3.28
CA MET A 68 9.35 16.22 3.73
C MET A 68 9.37 16.61 5.21
N ARG A 69 10.03 15.83 6.06
CA ARG A 69 10.19 16.11 7.48
C ARG A 69 11.07 17.34 7.77
N ASN A 70 12.16 17.48 7.00
CA ASN A 70 13.08 18.62 7.11
C ASN A 70 12.43 19.93 6.68
N ASN A 71 11.45 19.88 5.78
CA ASN A 71 10.67 21.02 5.31
C ASN A 71 9.29 21.13 5.98
N TYR A 72 9.11 20.51 7.16
CA TYR A 72 7.86 20.58 7.93
C TYR A 72 7.56 22.02 8.38
N PRO A 73 6.30 22.48 8.37
CA PRO A 73 5.14 21.74 7.85
C PRO A 73 4.85 22.00 6.37
N TYR A 74 5.20 23.15 5.80
CA TYR A 74 4.72 23.59 4.48
C TYR A 74 5.82 23.92 3.48
N GLY A 75 7.08 23.64 3.81
CA GLY A 75 8.25 24.02 2.99
C GLY A 75 8.33 23.35 1.60
N LEU A 76 7.50 22.31 1.34
CA LEU A 76 7.37 21.68 0.03
C LEU A 76 6.07 22.06 -0.70
N PHE A 77 5.27 22.98 -0.15
CA PHE A 77 4.07 23.45 -0.86
C PHE A 77 4.48 24.32 -2.05
N ALA A 78 3.90 24.03 -3.21
CA ALA A 78 4.18 24.72 -4.47
C ALA A 78 3.13 25.77 -4.82
N VAL A 79 2.18 26.00 -3.93
CA VAL A 79 1.10 26.98 -4.04
C VAL A 79 0.91 27.72 -2.71
N PRO A 80 0.40 28.93 -2.69
CA PRO A 80 0.07 29.66 -1.46
C PRO A 80 -1.05 28.94 -0.67
N MET A 81 -1.10 29.20 0.65
CA MET A 81 -1.97 28.47 1.57
C MET A 81 -3.46 28.64 1.28
N GLU A 82 -3.87 29.78 0.74
CA GLU A 82 -5.26 30.05 0.35
C GLU A 82 -5.76 29.13 -0.77
N MET A 83 -4.86 28.49 -1.53
CA MET A 83 -5.22 27.49 -2.52
C MET A 83 -5.32 26.08 -1.93
N ILE A 84 -4.85 25.87 -0.71
CA ILE A 84 -4.91 24.57 -0.02
C ILE A 84 -6.29 24.42 0.61
N GLN A 85 -7.04 23.45 0.13
CA GLN A 85 -8.39 23.15 0.61
C GLN A 85 -8.39 22.10 1.73
N ARG A 86 -7.35 21.24 1.77
CA ARG A 86 -7.26 20.13 2.75
C ARG A 86 -5.82 19.83 3.08
N ILE A 87 -5.59 19.50 4.35
CA ILE A 87 -4.31 19.00 4.84
C ILE A 87 -4.52 17.60 5.41
N HIS A 88 -3.64 16.68 5.03
CA HIS A 88 -3.47 15.38 5.66
C HIS A 88 -2.06 15.24 6.22
N ALA A 89 -1.88 14.27 7.11
CA ALA A 89 -0.56 13.95 7.65
C ALA A 89 -0.45 12.46 7.93
N SER A 90 0.75 11.90 7.74
CA SER A 90 1.03 10.54 8.18
C SER A 90 1.24 10.51 9.71
N SER A 91 0.87 9.39 10.35
CA SER A 91 1.22 9.15 11.75
C SER A 91 2.74 9.05 11.88
N GLY A 92 3.38 10.06 12.41
CA GLY A 92 4.83 10.06 12.65
C GLY A 92 5.19 9.20 13.86
N THR A 93 5.45 7.91 13.68
CA THR A 93 5.91 7.02 14.75
C THR A 93 7.29 7.38 15.31
N THR A 94 8.07 8.19 14.59
CA THR A 94 9.46 8.56 14.92
C THR A 94 9.72 10.07 14.97
N GLY A 95 8.71 10.93 15.22
CA GLY A 95 8.91 12.37 15.27
C GLY A 95 7.91 13.19 14.44
N LYS A 96 8.40 14.17 13.63
CA LYS A 96 7.53 15.03 12.83
C LYS A 96 6.75 14.24 11.77
N ALA A 97 5.44 14.45 11.70
CA ALA A 97 4.59 13.88 10.66
C ALA A 97 4.99 14.39 9.26
N THR A 98 4.73 13.60 8.23
CA THR A 98 4.77 14.13 6.85
C THR A 98 3.43 14.77 6.54
N VAL A 99 3.47 16.09 6.25
CA VAL A 99 2.28 16.90 5.97
C VAL A 99 2.08 16.97 4.46
N VAL A 100 0.84 16.76 4.01
CA VAL A 100 0.46 16.83 2.60
C VAL A 100 -0.74 17.75 2.42
N GLY A 101 -0.61 18.71 1.51
CA GLY A 101 -1.65 19.67 1.16
C GLY A 101 -2.28 19.33 -0.18
N TYR A 102 -3.58 19.57 -0.29
CA TYR A 102 -4.37 19.36 -1.50
C TYR A 102 -5.11 20.63 -1.88
N THR A 103 -4.96 21.04 -3.13
CA THR A 103 -5.82 22.05 -3.75
C THR A 103 -7.19 21.41 -4.08
N LYS A 104 -8.16 22.24 -4.47
CA LYS A 104 -9.43 21.76 -5.01
C LYS A 104 -9.21 20.80 -6.18
N ARG A 105 -8.33 21.17 -7.12
CA ARG A 105 -7.99 20.33 -8.28
C ARG A 105 -7.32 19.02 -7.89
N ASP A 106 -6.47 19.02 -6.86
CA ASP A 106 -5.87 17.77 -6.35
C ASP A 106 -6.93 16.83 -5.81
N ILE A 107 -7.92 17.34 -5.09
CA ILE A 107 -9.05 16.54 -4.56
C ILE A 107 -9.89 15.96 -5.70
N GLU A 108 -10.18 16.75 -6.73
CA GLU A 108 -10.93 16.30 -7.92
C GLU A 108 -10.15 15.21 -8.68
N THR A 109 -8.84 15.41 -8.88
CA THR A 109 -7.95 14.41 -9.51
C THR A 109 -7.90 13.13 -8.69
N TRP A 110 -7.78 13.25 -7.38
CA TRP A 110 -7.75 12.09 -6.48
C TRP A 110 -9.07 11.31 -6.51
N ALA A 111 -10.19 12.00 -6.46
CA ALA A 111 -11.51 11.38 -6.60
C ALA A 111 -11.65 10.62 -7.93
N GLU A 112 -11.11 11.17 -9.04
CA GLU A 112 -11.09 10.48 -10.34
C GLU A 112 -10.19 9.23 -10.32
N CYS A 113 -8.97 9.35 -9.82
CA CYS A 113 -8.06 8.19 -9.70
C CYS A 113 -8.65 7.07 -8.85
N ALA A 114 -9.29 7.42 -7.73
CA ALA A 114 -9.96 6.46 -6.85
C ALA A 114 -11.22 5.85 -7.52
N ALA A 115 -12.00 6.63 -8.29
CA ALA A 115 -13.12 6.10 -9.07
C ALA A 115 -12.67 5.12 -10.15
N ARG A 116 -11.58 5.44 -10.88
CA ARG A 116 -10.95 4.49 -11.84
C ARG A 116 -10.52 3.21 -11.12
N SER A 117 -9.96 3.32 -9.92
CA SER A 117 -9.52 2.20 -9.11
C SER A 117 -10.70 1.31 -8.71
N LEU A 118 -11.76 1.88 -8.16
CA LEU A 118 -12.97 1.14 -7.80
C LEU A 118 -13.61 0.46 -9.02
N ALA A 119 -13.70 1.15 -10.15
CA ALA A 119 -14.21 0.60 -11.40
C ALA A 119 -13.32 -0.53 -11.94
N ALA A 120 -11.99 -0.41 -11.83
CA ALA A 120 -11.04 -1.47 -12.20
C ALA A 120 -11.21 -2.71 -11.33
N ALA A 121 -11.43 -2.54 -10.03
CA ALA A 121 -11.77 -3.60 -9.10
C ALA A 121 -13.10 -4.30 -9.40
N GLY A 122 -13.98 -3.67 -10.17
CA GLY A 122 -15.28 -4.21 -10.55
C GLY A 122 -16.48 -3.56 -9.84
N ALA A 123 -16.26 -2.46 -9.11
CA ALA A 123 -17.36 -1.67 -8.56
C ALA A 123 -18.10 -0.86 -9.63
N THR A 124 -19.34 -0.54 -9.37
CA THR A 124 -20.27 0.17 -10.27
C THR A 124 -21.05 1.26 -9.50
N ALA A 125 -21.79 2.09 -10.21
CA ALA A 125 -22.67 3.09 -9.60
C ALA A 125 -23.84 2.48 -8.78
N ASN A 126 -24.12 1.19 -8.98
CA ASN A 126 -25.20 0.50 -8.25
C ASN A 126 -24.73 -0.12 -6.92
N ASP A 127 -23.45 0.01 -6.60
CA ASP A 127 -22.89 -0.60 -5.40
C ASP A 127 -23.08 0.28 -4.16
N ILE A 128 -23.11 -0.41 -3.01
CA ILE A 128 -23.06 0.20 -1.68
C ILE A 128 -21.68 -0.10 -1.10
N VAL A 129 -20.85 0.94 -0.99
CA VAL A 129 -19.45 0.85 -0.62
C VAL A 129 -19.27 1.19 0.85
N GLN A 130 -18.96 0.17 1.66
CA GLN A 130 -18.57 0.40 3.06
C GLN A 130 -17.10 0.77 3.12
N VAL A 131 -16.80 1.99 3.61
CA VAL A 131 -15.45 2.50 3.81
C VAL A 131 -15.07 2.35 5.27
N SER A 132 -14.26 1.33 5.55
CA SER A 132 -13.74 0.98 6.87
C SER A 132 -12.26 1.36 7.06
N TYR A 133 -11.75 2.23 6.20
CA TYR A 133 -10.50 2.96 6.44
C TYR A 133 -10.71 4.14 7.39
N GLY A 134 -9.72 4.46 8.22
CA GLY A 134 -9.78 5.63 9.09
C GLY A 134 -9.98 6.94 8.33
N TYR A 135 -10.89 7.77 8.82
CA TYR A 135 -11.07 9.16 8.40
C TYR A 135 -10.19 10.08 9.29
N GLY A 136 -9.99 11.32 8.89
CA GLY A 136 -9.18 12.29 9.61
C GLY A 136 -7.88 12.61 8.88
N LEU A 137 -6.74 12.66 9.59
CA LEU A 137 -5.45 13.00 8.98
C LEU A 137 -4.92 11.94 8.02
N PHE A 138 -5.32 10.68 8.19
CA PHE A 138 -5.00 9.61 7.26
C PHE A 138 -5.82 9.73 5.97
N THR A 139 -5.20 9.40 4.83
CA THR A 139 -5.81 9.62 3.50
C THR A 139 -6.79 8.51 3.07
N GLY A 140 -6.73 7.32 3.71
CA GLY A 140 -7.43 6.12 3.25
C GLY A 140 -8.93 6.27 3.15
N GLY A 141 -9.60 6.72 4.23
CA GLY A 141 -11.06 6.86 4.29
C GLY A 141 -11.59 7.84 3.26
N LEU A 142 -11.07 9.06 3.24
CA LEU A 142 -11.54 10.10 2.32
C LEU A 142 -11.24 9.78 0.85
N GLY A 143 -10.11 9.12 0.55
CA GLY A 143 -9.80 8.72 -0.82
C GLY A 143 -10.80 7.71 -1.38
N ALA A 144 -11.10 6.65 -0.63
CA ALA A 144 -12.11 5.66 -1.02
C ALA A 144 -13.52 6.28 -1.10
N HIS A 145 -13.88 7.13 -0.13
CA HIS A 145 -15.16 7.85 -0.08
C HIS A 145 -15.42 8.68 -1.34
N TYR A 146 -14.53 9.66 -1.63
CA TYR A 146 -14.71 10.51 -2.80
C TYR A 146 -14.61 9.75 -4.12
N GLY A 147 -13.82 8.68 -4.16
CA GLY A 147 -13.77 7.80 -5.32
C GLY A 147 -15.10 7.09 -5.58
N ALA A 148 -15.74 6.58 -4.51
CA ALA A 148 -17.04 5.91 -4.62
C ALA A 148 -18.16 6.90 -5.01
N GLU A 149 -18.20 8.08 -4.39
CA GLU A 149 -19.15 9.13 -4.78
C GLU A 149 -18.93 9.57 -6.26
N ARG A 150 -17.68 9.73 -6.69
CA ARG A 150 -17.34 10.07 -8.07
C ARG A 150 -17.73 8.97 -9.06
N LEU A 151 -17.68 7.70 -8.65
CA LEU A 151 -18.17 6.55 -9.41
C LEU A 151 -19.70 6.55 -9.53
N GLY A 152 -20.41 7.24 -8.63
CA GLY A 152 -21.87 7.26 -8.52
C GLY A 152 -22.41 6.21 -7.54
N ALA A 153 -21.55 5.53 -6.78
CA ALA A 153 -21.94 4.52 -5.79
C ALA A 153 -22.40 5.17 -4.47
N THR A 154 -23.21 4.44 -3.71
CA THR A 154 -23.60 4.84 -2.35
C THR A 154 -22.46 4.54 -1.37
N VAL A 155 -22.16 5.45 -0.44
CA VAL A 155 -21.09 5.29 0.54
C VAL A 155 -21.62 5.12 1.95
N ILE A 156 -21.11 4.12 2.68
CA ILE A 156 -21.25 3.96 4.13
C ILE A 156 -19.93 4.38 4.77
N PRO A 157 -19.80 5.60 5.34
CA PRO A 157 -18.54 6.14 5.86
C PRO A 157 -18.27 5.68 7.31
N MET A 158 -17.95 4.39 7.49
CA MET A 158 -17.83 3.77 8.81
C MET A 158 -16.58 4.19 9.60
N SER A 159 -15.47 4.50 8.90
CA SER A 159 -14.16 4.66 9.54
C SER A 159 -13.61 3.35 10.14
N GLY A 160 -12.50 3.40 10.87
CA GLY A 160 -12.00 2.27 11.67
C GLY A 160 -12.74 2.11 13.00
N GLY A 161 -12.61 0.96 13.62
CA GLY A 161 -13.16 0.67 14.95
C GLY A 161 -14.60 0.17 14.96
N SER A 162 -15.10 -0.08 16.16
CA SER A 162 -16.47 -0.58 16.38
C SER A 162 -16.81 -1.83 15.55
N THR A 163 -15.91 -2.80 15.48
CA THR A 163 -15.88 -3.91 14.51
C THR A 163 -17.21 -4.68 14.43
N LYS A 164 -17.80 -5.07 15.56
CA LYS A 164 -19.10 -5.78 15.59
C LYS A 164 -20.23 -4.93 14.98
N ARG A 165 -20.25 -3.62 15.29
CA ARG A 165 -21.23 -2.69 14.72
C ARG A 165 -21.04 -2.53 13.20
N GLN A 166 -19.80 -2.56 12.70
CA GLN A 166 -19.54 -2.51 11.27
C GLN A 166 -20.17 -3.69 10.53
N VAL A 167 -20.05 -4.91 11.08
CA VAL A 167 -20.68 -6.11 10.50
C VAL A 167 -22.21 -6.03 10.55
N GLN A 168 -22.79 -5.54 11.63
CA GLN A 168 -24.23 -5.31 11.72
C GLN A 168 -24.73 -4.34 10.65
N LEU A 169 -24.07 -3.19 10.50
CA LEU A 169 -24.43 -2.18 9.51
C LEU A 169 -24.16 -2.63 8.06
N MET A 170 -23.11 -3.44 7.83
CA MET A 170 -22.87 -4.10 6.56
C MET A 170 -24.06 -4.95 6.12
N ARG A 171 -24.63 -5.73 7.04
CA ARG A 171 -25.86 -6.50 6.82
C ARG A 171 -27.08 -5.60 6.64
N ASP A 172 -27.31 -4.66 7.56
CA ASP A 172 -28.53 -3.87 7.63
C ASP A 172 -28.65 -2.91 6.43
N PHE A 173 -27.53 -2.39 5.91
CA PHE A 173 -27.49 -1.50 4.74
C PHE A 173 -27.20 -2.23 3.42
N GLY A 174 -26.95 -3.54 3.47
CA GLY A 174 -26.71 -4.33 2.27
C GLY A 174 -25.44 -3.95 1.52
N ALA A 175 -24.33 -3.72 2.23
CA ALA A 175 -23.06 -3.37 1.61
C ALA A 175 -22.61 -4.44 0.61
N THR A 176 -22.21 -4.01 -0.60
CA THR A 176 -21.75 -4.87 -1.70
C THR A 176 -20.26 -4.80 -1.94
N VAL A 177 -19.62 -3.72 -1.49
CA VAL A 177 -18.15 -3.47 -1.60
C VAL A 177 -17.62 -3.08 -0.23
N LEU A 178 -16.49 -3.70 0.16
CA LEU A 178 -15.75 -3.38 1.38
C LEU A 178 -14.39 -2.77 1.05
N CYS A 179 -14.10 -1.58 1.60
CA CYS A 179 -12.80 -0.92 1.52
C CYS A 179 -12.15 -0.87 2.91
N CYS A 180 -11.10 -1.66 3.14
CA CYS A 180 -10.35 -1.69 4.41
C CYS A 180 -8.93 -2.25 4.21
N THR A 181 -8.15 -2.40 5.30
CA THR A 181 -6.90 -3.17 5.23
C THR A 181 -7.20 -4.67 5.15
N PRO A 182 -6.34 -5.48 4.51
CA PRO A 182 -6.58 -6.93 4.40
C PRO A 182 -6.66 -7.63 5.76
N SER A 183 -5.82 -7.26 6.72
CA SER A 183 -5.90 -7.80 8.08
C SER A 183 -7.21 -7.46 8.79
N TYR A 184 -7.77 -6.27 8.53
CA TYR A 184 -9.05 -5.87 9.11
C TYR A 184 -10.23 -6.60 8.49
N ALA A 185 -10.16 -6.98 7.22
CA ALA A 185 -11.18 -7.81 6.57
C ALA A 185 -11.35 -9.16 7.29
N LEU A 186 -10.24 -9.81 7.64
CA LEU A 186 -10.26 -11.06 8.43
C LEU A 186 -10.81 -10.82 9.84
N HIS A 187 -10.41 -9.71 10.47
CA HIS A 187 -10.96 -9.36 11.80
C HIS A 187 -12.47 -9.07 11.78
N LEU A 188 -13.01 -8.47 10.71
CA LEU A 188 -14.45 -8.29 10.51
C LEU A 188 -15.16 -9.64 10.39
N HIS A 189 -14.57 -10.61 9.67
CA HIS A 189 -15.11 -11.96 9.57
C HIS A 189 -15.23 -12.62 10.95
N ASP A 190 -14.14 -12.63 11.73
CA ASP A 190 -14.13 -13.24 13.06
C ASP A 190 -15.17 -12.59 13.99
N ALA A 191 -15.23 -11.24 14.01
CA ALA A 191 -16.20 -10.49 14.79
C ALA A 191 -17.66 -10.73 14.33
N GLY A 192 -17.87 -11.02 13.05
CA GLY A 192 -19.16 -11.41 12.51
C GLY A 192 -19.62 -12.74 13.08
N LEU A 193 -18.75 -13.74 13.08
CA LEU A 193 -19.06 -15.06 13.66
C LEU A 193 -19.39 -14.97 15.16
N GLU A 194 -18.69 -14.13 15.93
CA GLU A 194 -18.98 -13.91 17.35
C GLU A 194 -20.38 -13.36 17.62
N ILE A 195 -20.98 -12.64 16.68
CA ILE A 195 -22.34 -12.09 16.80
C ILE A 195 -23.38 -12.86 15.96
N GLY A 196 -23.01 -14.03 15.45
CA GLY A 196 -23.88 -14.88 14.65
C GLY A 196 -24.18 -14.38 13.24
N ILE A 197 -23.31 -13.53 12.67
CA ILE A 197 -23.41 -13.05 11.29
C ILE A 197 -22.23 -13.60 10.49
N ASN A 198 -22.51 -14.50 9.54
CA ASN A 198 -21.50 -14.93 8.57
C ASN A 198 -21.49 -13.94 7.40
N ILE A 199 -20.37 -13.24 7.22
CA ILE A 199 -20.23 -12.23 6.14
C ILE A 199 -20.44 -12.85 4.76
N LYS A 200 -20.09 -14.12 4.58
CA LYS A 200 -20.28 -14.86 3.31
C LYS A 200 -21.76 -14.96 2.88
N ASP A 201 -22.69 -14.82 3.82
CA ASP A 201 -24.14 -14.87 3.55
C ASP A 201 -24.73 -13.48 3.24
N LEU A 202 -23.90 -12.42 3.31
CA LEU A 202 -24.28 -11.04 2.99
C LEU A 202 -24.14 -10.77 1.48
N PRO A 203 -24.74 -9.69 0.95
CA PRO A 203 -24.62 -9.32 -0.46
C PRO A 203 -23.23 -8.79 -0.84
N LEU A 204 -22.28 -8.86 0.08
CA LEU A 204 -20.89 -8.45 -0.15
C LEU A 204 -20.26 -9.31 -1.26
N ARG A 205 -19.70 -8.68 -2.30
CA ARG A 205 -19.15 -9.38 -3.46
C ARG A 205 -17.72 -8.96 -3.82
N LEU A 206 -17.27 -7.80 -3.31
CA LEU A 206 -16.01 -7.19 -3.69
C LEU A 206 -15.30 -6.60 -2.48
N GLY A 207 -14.01 -6.86 -2.37
CA GLY A 207 -13.09 -6.20 -1.44
C GLY A 207 -12.03 -5.38 -2.19
N VAL A 208 -11.77 -4.16 -1.71
CA VAL A 208 -10.72 -3.28 -2.19
C VAL A 208 -9.77 -3.01 -1.02
N PHE A 209 -8.67 -3.74 -0.99
CA PHE A 209 -7.78 -3.84 0.16
C PHE A 209 -6.41 -3.22 -0.12
N GLY A 210 -5.83 -2.57 0.87
CA GLY A 210 -4.51 -1.95 0.76
C GLY A 210 -4.05 -1.31 2.05
N ALA A 211 -3.14 -0.35 1.95
CA ALA A 211 -2.47 0.34 3.05
C ALA A 211 -1.46 -0.51 3.84
N GLU A 212 -1.41 -1.81 3.64
CA GLU A 212 -0.39 -2.71 4.16
C GLU A 212 0.01 -3.73 3.09
N PRO A 213 1.24 -4.27 3.10
CA PRO A 213 1.60 -5.42 2.28
C PRO A 213 0.79 -6.65 2.68
N TRP A 214 0.41 -7.46 1.71
CA TRP A 214 -0.29 -8.73 1.92
C TRP A 214 0.01 -9.71 0.80
N THR A 215 -0.06 -11.00 1.11
CA THR A 215 0.37 -12.07 0.23
C THR A 215 -0.77 -12.63 -0.60
N GLU A 216 -0.45 -13.48 -1.57
CA GLU A 216 -1.43 -14.18 -2.39
C GLU A 216 -2.23 -15.21 -1.56
N GLU A 217 -1.57 -15.82 -0.57
CA GLU A 217 -2.18 -16.75 0.36
C GLU A 217 -3.23 -16.03 1.22
N MET A 218 -2.90 -14.84 1.73
CA MET A 218 -3.85 -14.00 2.48
C MET A 218 -5.02 -13.55 1.60
N ARG A 219 -4.78 -13.27 0.32
CA ARG A 219 -5.87 -12.97 -0.65
C ARG A 219 -6.86 -14.12 -0.74
N ARG A 220 -6.35 -15.34 -0.94
CA ARG A 220 -7.18 -16.53 -1.02
C ARG A 220 -7.96 -16.78 0.27
N GLU A 221 -7.32 -16.61 1.41
CA GLU A 221 -7.97 -16.75 2.71
C GLU A 221 -9.13 -15.74 2.90
N ILE A 222 -8.92 -14.48 2.50
CA ILE A 222 -9.98 -13.46 2.53
C ILE A 222 -11.14 -13.87 1.59
N GLU A 223 -10.82 -14.29 0.35
CA GLU A 223 -11.83 -14.72 -0.62
C GLU A 223 -12.63 -15.92 -0.11
N ASP A 224 -11.94 -16.91 0.47
CA ASP A 224 -12.58 -18.11 1.02
C ASP A 224 -13.47 -17.79 2.23
N LYS A 225 -13.00 -16.96 3.15
CA LYS A 225 -13.75 -16.63 4.39
C LYS A 225 -14.91 -15.68 4.15
N LEU A 226 -14.74 -14.67 3.29
CA LEU A 226 -15.76 -13.65 3.06
C LEU A 226 -16.66 -13.95 1.84
N GLY A 227 -16.27 -14.86 0.96
CA GLY A 227 -17.03 -15.18 -0.25
C GLY A 227 -17.00 -14.07 -1.32
N ILE A 228 -15.92 -13.31 -1.40
CA ILE A 228 -15.80 -12.10 -2.23
C ILE A 228 -14.63 -12.22 -3.21
N THR A 229 -14.59 -11.34 -4.22
CA THR A 229 -13.36 -11.09 -4.99
C THR A 229 -12.51 -10.06 -4.24
N ALA A 230 -11.26 -10.39 -3.90
CA ALA A 230 -10.34 -9.50 -3.20
C ALA A 230 -9.37 -8.84 -4.18
N THR A 231 -9.34 -7.51 -4.21
CA THR A 231 -8.48 -6.72 -5.10
C THR A 231 -7.54 -5.82 -4.31
N ASN A 232 -6.39 -5.51 -4.88
CA ASN A 232 -5.34 -4.72 -4.24
C ASN A 232 -5.35 -3.28 -4.74
N ILE A 233 -5.39 -2.31 -3.82
CA ILE A 233 -5.24 -0.87 -4.08
C ILE A 233 -3.96 -0.36 -3.43
N TYR A 234 -3.19 0.40 -4.19
CA TYR A 234 -1.95 1.00 -3.71
C TYR A 234 -2.02 2.53 -3.72
N GLY A 235 -1.34 3.13 -2.77
CA GLY A 235 -1.09 4.56 -2.69
C GLY A 235 -0.39 4.95 -1.39
N LEU A 236 0.23 6.12 -1.42
CA LEU A 236 0.88 6.75 -0.28
C LEU A 236 0.28 8.13 -0.07
N SER A 237 0.12 8.57 1.18
CA SER A 237 -0.35 9.93 1.49
C SER A 237 0.50 11.00 0.83
N GLU A 238 1.81 10.77 0.77
CA GLU A 238 2.78 11.67 0.15
C GLU A 238 2.51 11.87 -1.34
N ILE A 239 2.14 10.80 -2.06
CA ILE A 239 1.86 10.84 -3.50
C ILE A 239 0.47 11.41 -3.76
N MET A 240 -0.59 10.72 -3.35
CA MET A 240 -1.98 11.15 -3.55
C MET A 240 -2.93 10.56 -2.49
N GLY A 241 -2.60 9.45 -1.84
CA GLY A 241 -3.47 8.60 -1.05
C GLY A 241 -3.82 7.32 -1.81
N PRO A 242 -4.84 6.56 -1.44
CA PRO A 242 -5.26 5.37 -2.17
C PRO A 242 -5.73 5.73 -3.58
N GLY A 243 -5.48 4.83 -4.53
CA GLY A 243 -5.87 5.02 -5.93
C GLY A 243 -4.76 5.53 -6.83
N VAL A 244 -3.49 5.41 -6.44
CA VAL A 244 -2.33 5.58 -7.33
C VAL A 244 -2.26 4.41 -8.30
N SER A 245 -2.51 3.20 -7.79
CA SER A 245 -2.60 2.01 -8.62
C SER A 245 -3.62 1.00 -8.06
N GLN A 246 -4.14 0.13 -8.95
CA GLN A 246 -5.20 -0.82 -8.64
C GLN A 246 -5.11 -2.09 -9.48
N SER A 247 -5.30 -3.25 -8.86
CA SER A 247 -5.51 -4.50 -9.60
C SER A 247 -6.90 -4.52 -10.25
N CYS A 248 -7.01 -5.11 -11.43
CA CYS A 248 -8.30 -5.20 -12.11
C CYS A 248 -9.00 -6.55 -11.84
N ALA A 249 -10.33 -6.57 -11.93
CA ALA A 249 -11.13 -7.77 -11.71
C ALA A 249 -10.85 -8.90 -12.70
N LYS A 250 -10.32 -8.60 -13.90
CA LYS A 250 -10.01 -9.62 -14.94
C LYS A 250 -8.66 -10.28 -14.71
N GLU A 251 -7.66 -9.49 -14.34
CA GLU A 251 -6.31 -9.98 -14.02
C GLU A 251 -5.89 -9.42 -12.67
N GLN A 252 -5.91 -10.26 -11.66
CA GLN A 252 -5.52 -9.87 -10.30
C GLN A 252 -3.99 -9.78 -10.13
N HIS A 253 -3.21 -10.16 -11.15
CA HIS A 253 -1.76 -10.06 -11.17
C HIS A 253 -1.31 -8.69 -11.65
N GLY A 254 -0.75 -7.91 -10.74
CA GLY A 254 -0.32 -6.55 -10.97
C GLY A 254 -1.44 -5.51 -10.81
N MET A 255 -1.02 -4.26 -10.61
CA MET A 255 -1.87 -3.11 -10.36
C MET A 255 -1.58 -2.03 -11.39
N HIS A 256 -2.58 -1.57 -12.15
CA HIS A 256 -2.45 -0.47 -13.10
C HIS A 256 -2.11 0.83 -12.37
N ILE A 257 -1.01 1.47 -12.75
CA ILE A 257 -0.66 2.82 -12.30
C ILE A 257 -1.32 3.82 -13.24
N TRP A 258 -1.98 4.85 -12.71
CA TRP A 258 -2.60 5.88 -13.56
C TRP A 258 -1.52 6.81 -14.10
N GLU A 259 -0.86 6.40 -15.21
CA GLU A 259 0.35 7.01 -15.77
C GLU A 259 0.15 8.41 -16.33
N ASP A 260 -1.07 8.82 -16.57
CA ASP A 260 -1.38 10.23 -16.89
C ASP A 260 -1.20 11.14 -15.66
N HIS A 261 -1.21 10.61 -14.45
CA HIS A 261 -0.99 11.35 -13.20
C HIS A 261 0.33 11.02 -12.51
N PHE A 262 0.86 9.80 -12.69
CA PHE A 262 2.02 9.28 -11.98
C PHE A 262 3.02 8.67 -12.95
N LEU A 263 4.26 9.13 -12.89
CA LEU A 263 5.36 8.58 -13.69
C LEU A 263 6.20 7.66 -12.80
N PRO A 264 6.13 6.33 -13.00
CA PRO A 264 6.89 5.37 -12.21
C PRO A 264 8.27 5.09 -12.81
N GLU A 265 9.23 4.81 -11.92
CA GLU A 265 10.55 4.26 -12.21
C GLU A 265 10.83 3.10 -11.27
N ILE A 266 11.69 2.15 -11.69
CA ILE A 266 12.28 1.16 -10.79
C ILE A 266 13.78 1.44 -10.73
N ILE A 267 14.30 1.56 -9.51
CA ILE A 267 15.71 1.84 -9.28
C ILE A 267 16.36 0.77 -8.39
N ASP A 268 17.66 0.64 -8.50
CA ASP A 268 18.45 -0.04 -7.49
C ASP A 268 18.40 0.75 -6.17
N PRO A 269 18.00 0.14 -5.04
CA PRO A 269 17.81 0.87 -3.79
C PRO A 269 19.11 1.43 -3.18
N VAL A 270 20.28 0.93 -3.59
CA VAL A 270 21.59 1.34 -3.08
C VAL A 270 22.22 2.39 -3.98
N SER A 271 22.40 2.08 -5.27
CA SER A 271 23.05 3.00 -6.23
C SER A 271 22.12 4.13 -6.68
N GLY A 272 20.80 3.93 -6.67
CA GLY A 272 19.81 4.86 -7.23
C GLY A 272 19.73 4.85 -8.75
N GLU A 273 20.44 3.94 -9.42
CA GLU A 273 20.38 3.79 -10.87
C GLU A 273 19.06 3.19 -11.32
N ILE A 274 18.54 3.67 -12.47
CA ILE A 274 17.31 3.10 -13.06
C ILE A 274 17.64 1.71 -13.58
N LEU A 275 16.81 0.75 -13.18
CA LEU A 275 16.95 -0.64 -13.60
C LEU A 275 16.23 -0.90 -14.94
N PRO A 276 16.68 -1.89 -15.71
CA PRO A 276 16.00 -2.34 -16.93
C PRO A 276 14.54 -2.74 -16.67
N GLU A 277 13.72 -2.63 -17.71
CA GLU A 277 12.31 -3.06 -17.67
C GLU A 277 12.17 -4.51 -17.19
N GLY A 278 11.18 -4.76 -16.32
CA GLY A 278 10.94 -6.07 -15.72
C GLY A 278 11.80 -6.41 -14.51
N SER A 279 12.84 -5.61 -14.22
CA SER A 279 13.68 -5.81 -13.03
C SER A 279 12.90 -5.49 -11.75
N THR A 280 13.24 -6.19 -10.67
CA THR A 280 12.75 -5.89 -9.32
C THR A 280 13.69 -4.88 -8.65
N GLY A 281 13.11 -3.82 -8.08
CA GLY A 281 13.83 -2.77 -7.38
C GLY A 281 12.90 -1.85 -6.60
N GLU A 282 13.41 -0.71 -6.14
CA GLU A 282 12.62 0.28 -5.42
C GLU A 282 11.76 1.09 -6.38
N LEU A 283 10.47 1.20 -6.09
CA LEU A 283 9.54 2.05 -6.82
C LEU A 283 9.81 3.52 -6.50
N VAL A 284 9.95 4.31 -7.54
CA VAL A 284 10.02 5.77 -7.49
C VAL A 284 8.86 6.35 -8.25
N ILE A 285 8.20 7.37 -7.70
CA ILE A 285 7.04 8.01 -8.34
C ILE A 285 7.27 9.51 -8.46
N THR A 286 7.05 10.04 -9.67
CA THR A 286 6.92 11.48 -9.90
C THR A 286 5.45 11.84 -10.07
N THR A 287 4.93 12.80 -9.27
CA THR A 287 3.54 13.24 -9.34
C THR A 287 3.37 14.32 -10.40
N LEU A 288 2.82 13.98 -11.56
CA LEU A 288 2.76 14.87 -12.71
C LEU A 288 1.71 16.00 -12.58
N THR A 289 0.62 15.75 -11.85
CA THR A 289 -0.55 16.65 -11.82
C THR A 289 -0.83 17.27 -10.46
N LYS A 290 -0.21 16.78 -9.39
CA LYS A 290 -0.43 17.28 -8.04
C LYS A 290 0.07 18.72 -7.90
N GLN A 291 -0.79 19.62 -7.38
CA GLN A 291 -0.50 21.05 -7.28
C GLN A 291 0.00 21.46 -5.91
N GLY A 292 -0.65 21.00 -4.84
CA GLY A 292 -0.35 21.44 -3.49
C GLY A 292 1.05 21.10 -3.02
N ILE A 293 1.38 19.82 -3.10
CA ILE A 293 2.71 19.29 -2.77
C ILE A 293 3.15 18.32 -3.87
N PRO A 294 3.68 18.83 -5.00
CA PRO A 294 4.21 17.98 -6.06
C PRO A 294 5.51 17.32 -5.62
N LEU A 295 5.72 16.07 -6.06
CA LEU A 295 6.93 15.30 -5.75
C LEU A 295 7.64 14.90 -7.05
N VAL A 296 8.94 15.20 -7.12
CA VAL A 296 9.84 14.77 -8.19
C VAL A 296 10.64 13.58 -7.69
N ARG A 297 10.57 12.46 -8.42
CA ARG A 297 11.31 11.22 -8.12
C ARG A 297 11.25 10.82 -6.64
N TYR A 298 10.04 10.70 -6.10
CA TYR A 298 9.84 10.33 -4.71
C TYR A 298 10.17 8.84 -4.50
N ARG A 299 11.16 8.56 -3.66
CA ARG A 299 11.55 7.21 -3.26
C ARG A 299 10.54 6.64 -2.27
N THR A 300 9.75 5.67 -2.71
CA THR A 300 8.67 5.08 -1.90
C THR A 300 9.17 4.10 -0.86
N ARG A 301 10.35 3.54 -1.08
CA ARG A 301 10.96 2.40 -0.36
C ARG A 301 10.26 1.06 -0.63
N ASP A 302 9.20 1.03 -1.40
CA ASP A 302 8.48 -0.19 -1.76
C ASP A 302 9.23 -0.95 -2.87
N ILE A 303 9.45 -2.25 -2.68
CA ILE A 303 10.13 -3.13 -3.65
C ILE A 303 9.10 -3.81 -4.53
N THR A 304 9.21 -3.59 -5.84
CA THR A 304 8.32 -4.14 -6.85
C THR A 304 9.02 -4.17 -8.22
N SER A 305 8.29 -4.51 -9.28
CA SER A 305 8.71 -4.38 -10.67
C SER A 305 7.56 -3.86 -11.53
N LEU A 306 7.86 -3.35 -12.72
CA LEU A 306 6.87 -2.86 -13.68
C LEU A 306 6.68 -3.86 -14.82
N ASN A 307 5.42 -4.05 -15.23
CA ASN A 307 5.02 -4.92 -16.30
C ASN A 307 4.24 -4.13 -17.36
N TYR A 308 4.81 -4.00 -18.54
CA TYR A 308 4.23 -3.29 -19.69
C TYR A 308 3.42 -4.18 -20.65
N THR A 309 3.32 -5.49 -20.36
CA THR A 309 2.50 -6.40 -21.16
C THR A 309 1.04 -5.95 -21.17
N PRO A 310 0.34 -5.93 -22.30
CA PRO A 310 -1.07 -5.56 -22.36
C PRO A 310 -1.92 -6.42 -21.42
N CYS A 311 -2.88 -5.77 -20.74
CA CYS A 311 -3.82 -6.46 -19.86
C CYS A 311 -5.09 -6.83 -20.62
N SER A 312 -5.62 -8.01 -20.36
CA SER A 312 -6.90 -8.49 -20.95
C SER A 312 -8.11 -7.60 -20.59
N CYS A 313 -7.97 -6.72 -19.58
CA CYS A 313 -9.01 -5.74 -19.24
C CYS A 313 -9.15 -4.59 -20.25
N GLY A 314 -8.21 -4.44 -21.20
CA GLY A 314 -8.17 -3.39 -22.21
C GLY A 314 -7.47 -2.09 -21.79
N ARG A 315 -7.02 -1.97 -20.54
CA ARG A 315 -6.22 -0.82 -20.09
C ARG A 315 -4.80 -0.90 -20.63
N THR A 316 -4.26 0.24 -21.00
CA THR A 316 -2.93 0.40 -21.58
C THR A 316 -1.87 0.85 -20.60
N HIS A 317 -2.27 1.28 -19.41
CA HIS A 317 -1.38 1.71 -18.35
C HIS A 317 -0.49 0.58 -17.82
N VAL A 318 0.76 0.92 -17.50
CA VAL A 318 1.71 -0.02 -16.88
C VAL A 318 1.14 -0.61 -15.60
N ARG A 319 1.47 -1.86 -15.35
CA ARG A 319 1.13 -2.53 -14.08
C ARG A 319 2.38 -2.66 -13.21
N MET A 320 2.29 -2.22 -11.97
CA MET A 320 3.26 -2.62 -10.96
C MET A 320 2.88 -4.01 -10.42
N ASN A 321 3.86 -4.85 -10.18
CA ASN A 321 3.64 -6.11 -9.50
C ASN A 321 3.34 -5.89 -8.02
N ARG A 322 2.97 -6.95 -7.30
CA ARG A 322 2.77 -6.88 -5.87
C ARG A 322 4.05 -6.40 -5.17
N ILE A 323 3.89 -5.58 -4.14
CA ILE A 323 5.00 -5.16 -3.29
C ILE A 323 5.48 -6.39 -2.51
N THR A 324 6.75 -6.73 -2.67
CA THR A 324 7.39 -7.86 -1.98
C THR A 324 7.93 -7.49 -0.61
N GLY A 325 8.10 -6.20 -0.35
CA GLY A 325 8.59 -5.66 0.92
C GLY A 325 8.95 -4.19 0.77
N ARG A 326 9.53 -3.62 1.82
CA ARG A 326 10.07 -2.25 1.81
C ARG A 326 11.56 -2.29 2.08
N SER A 327 12.33 -1.47 1.40
CA SER A 327 13.78 -1.39 1.61
C SER A 327 14.16 -0.88 3.01
N ASP A 328 13.24 -0.18 3.70
CA ASP A 328 13.40 0.31 5.07
C ASP A 328 12.75 -0.61 6.14
N ASP A 329 11.91 -1.58 5.75
CA ASP A 329 11.35 -2.63 6.62
C ASP A 329 12.12 -3.96 6.48
N MET A 330 13.14 -3.99 5.64
CA MET A 330 13.99 -5.14 5.45
C MET A 330 14.78 -5.42 6.74
N LEU A 331 14.58 -6.60 7.28
CA LEU A 331 15.29 -7.07 8.46
C LEU A 331 16.63 -7.67 8.02
N ILE A 332 17.72 -7.14 8.52
CA ILE A 332 19.03 -7.79 8.34
C ILE A 332 19.26 -8.69 9.54
N ILE A 333 19.26 -10.01 9.30
CA ILE A 333 19.40 -11.02 10.34
C ILE A 333 20.62 -11.85 10.03
N ARG A 334 21.72 -11.65 10.79
CA ARG A 334 23.00 -12.33 10.57
C ARG A 334 23.50 -12.23 9.13
N GLY A 335 23.34 -11.04 8.51
CA GLY A 335 23.78 -10.80 7.14
C GLY A 335 22.81 -11.26 6.04
N VAL A 336 21.65 -11.80 6.41
CA VAL A 336 20.59 -12.18 5.47
C VAL A 336 19.49 -11.13 5.46
N ASN A 337 19.07 -10.70 4.27
CA ASN A 337 17.95 -9.81 4.08
C ASN A 337 16.64 -10.60 4.15
N VAL A 338 15.78 -10.26 5.11
CA VAL A 338 14.49 -10.92 5.35
C VAL A 338 13.37 -9.89 5.31
N PHE A 339 12.35 -10.15 4.52
CA PHE A 339 11.12 -9.35 4.52
C PHE A 339 10.03 -10.06 5.32
N PRO A 340 9.26 -9.35 6.17
CA PRO A 340 8.15 -9.94 6.93
C PRO A 340 7.14 -10.68 6.05
N SER A 341 6.87 -10.19 4.83
CA SER A 341 5.98 -10.84 3.87
C SER A 341 6.46 -12.24 3.40
N GLN A 342 7.77 -12.48 3.36
CA GLN A 342 8.31 -13.80 3.02
C GLN A 342 8.01 -14.82 4.15
N ILE A 343 8.08 -14.38 5.39
CA ILE A 343 7.70 -15.22 6.54
C ILE A 343 6.20 -15.47 6.53
N GLU A 344 5.38 -14.44 6.23
CA GLU A 344 3.92 -14.56 6.10
C GLU A 344 3.51 -15.64 5.09
N SER A 345 4.09 -15.61 3.88
CA SER A 345 3.79 -16.63 2.86
C SER A 345 4.05 -18.05 3.36
N LEU A 346 5.18 -18.25 4.03
CA LEU A 346 5.54 -19.58 4.60
C LEU A 346 4.60 -20.02 5.73
N LEU A 347 4.15 -19.08 6.56
CA LEU A 347 3.23 -19.39 7.66
C LEU A 347 1.87 -19.85 7.11
N LEU A 348 1.36 -19.19 6.09
CA LEU A 348 0.04 -19.48 5.50
C LEU A 348 0.01 -20.80 4.68
N GLU A 349 1.18 -21.36 4.32
CA GLU A 349 1.29 -22.71 3.74
C GLU A 349 1.13 -23.82 4.77
N VAL A 350 1.19 -23.50 6.08
CA VAL A 350 1.10 -24.51 7.14
C VAL A 350 -0.33 -24.63 7.65
N GLN A 351 -0.94 -25.78 7.45
CA GLN A 351 -2.31 -26.05 7.88
C GLN A 351 -2.49 -25.87 9.41
N GLY A 352 -3.54 -25.16 9.81
CA GLY A 352 -3.90 -24.89 11.20
C GLY A 352 -3.15 -23.70 11.81
N VAL A 353 -2.56 -22.86 10.98
CA VAL A 353 -1.92 -21.61 11.37
C VAL A 353 -2.79 -20.44 10.88
N SER A 354 -3.01 -19.47 11.75
CA SER A 354 -3.75 -18.23 11.46
C SER A 354 -2.84 -17.21 10.77
N PRO A 355 -3.38 -16.25 9.98
CA PRO A 355 -2.61 -15.15 9.38
C PRO A 355 -2.12 -14.10 10.39
N HIS A 356 -2.42 -14.31 11.67
CA HIS A 356 -2.01 -13.41 12.74
C HIS A 356 -0.66 -13.85 13.32
N TYR A 357 0.37 -13.06 13.03
CA TYR A 357 1.74 -13.32 13.47
C TYR A 357 2.47 -12.05 13.86
N GLN A 358 3.55 -12.21 14.65
CA GLN A 358 4.51 -11.14 14.97
C GLN A 358 5.93 -11.69 14.93
N LEU A 359 6.86 -10.84 14.47
CA LEU A 359 8.29 -11.08 14.45
C LEU A 359 8.93 -10.29 15.58
N ILE A 360 9.50 -10.95 16.56
CA ILE A 360 10.17 -10.31 17.68
C ILE A 360 11.68 -10.41 17.45
N LEU A 361 12.31 -9.25 17.25
CA LEU A 361 13.75 -9.13 17.05
C LEU A 361 14.44 -8.87 18.38
N THR A 362 15.44 -9.65 18.69
CA THR A 362 16.31 -9.46 19.86
C THR A 362 17.77 -9.52 19.45
N ARG A 363 18.66 -8.97 20.29
CA ARG A 363 20.10 -9.04 20.10
C ARG A 363 20.74 -9.59 21.38
N GLU A 364 21.46 -10.70 21.24
CA GLU A 364 22.20 -11.32 22.33
C GLU A 364 23.64 -11.58 21.89
N ASN A 365 24.62 -11.19 22.69
CA ASN A 365 26.05 -11.35 22.37
C ASN A 365 26.42 -10.86 20.95
N ASN A 366 25.90 -9.68 20.54
CA ASN A 366 26.07 -9.07 19.22
C ASN A 366 25.48 -9.87 18.04
N LEU A 367 24.66 -10.88 18.29
CA LEU A 367 23.95 -11.63 17.28
C LEU A 367 22.45 -11.33 17.32
N ASP A 368 21.87 -11.12 16.12
CA ASP A 368 20.44 -10.90 15.98
C ASP A 368 19.69 -12.22 15.95
N TYR A 369 18.57 -12.26 16.67
CA TYR A 369 17.64 -13.38 16.75
C TYR A 369 16.25 -12.92 16.35
N VAL A 370 15.51 -13.84 15.73
CA VAL A 370 14.10 -13.65 15.39
C VAL A 370 13.28 -14.74 16.04
N GLU A 371 12.29 -14.34 16.82
CA GLU A 371 11.21 -15.22 17.25
C GLU A 371 9.97 -14.90 16.39
N VAL A 372 9.43 -15.94 15.75
CA VAL A 372 8.17 -15.87 15.01
C VAL A 372 7.06 -16.35 15.92
N GLN A 373 6.21 -15.45 16.38
CA GLN A 373 4.99 -15.81 17.11
C GLN A 373 3.85 -15.85 16.12
N VAL A 374 3.10 -16.94 16.10
CA VAL A 374 1.97 -17.14 15.18
C VAL A 374 0.82 -17.81 15.89
N GLU A 375 -0.39 -17.32 15.67
CA GLU A 375 -1.59 -17.91 16.26
C GLU A 375 -2.00 -19.19 15.56
N LEU A 376 -2.55 -20.11 16.34
CA LEU A 376 -3.24 -21.27 15.83
C LEU A 376 -4.65 -20.90 15.34
N ASP A 377 -5.13 -21.61 14.34
CA ASP A 377 -6.55 -21.55 13.96
C ASP A 377 -7.40 -22.16 15.08
N GLY A 378 -8.39 -21.43 15.55
CA GLY A 378 -9.26 -21.86 16.66
C GLY A 378 -9.99 -23.18 16.39
N ALA A 379 -10.31 -23.47 15.12
CA ALA A 379 -10.97 -24.72 14.73
C ALA A 379 -10.03 -25.95 14.80
N MET A 380 -8.72 -25.74 14.78
CA MET A 380 -7.68 -26.78 14.79
C MET A 380 -6.80 -26.73 16.05
N PHE A 381 -7.24 -25.99 17.08
CA PHE A 381 -6.53 -25.96 18.35
C PHE A 381 -6.54 -27.36 18.98
N SER A 382 -5.37 -27.96 19.11
CA SER A 382 -5.17 -29.28 19.70
C SER A 382 -4.22 -29.17 20.89
N ASP A 383 -4.61 -29.74 22.01
CA ASP A 383 -3.76 -29.83 23.21
C ASP A 383 -2.65 -30.88 23.09
N ALA A 384 -2.56 -31.59 21.96
CA ALA A 384 -1.53 -32.57 21.74
C ALA A 384 -0.17 -31.92 21.53
N ILE A 385 0.68 -31.90 22.55
CA ILE A 385 2.03 -31.29 22.54
C ILE A 385 2.85 -31.73 21.33
N LYS A 386 2.70 -32.97 20.91
CA LYS A 386 3.42 -33.55 19.78
C LYS A 386 3.04 -32.88 18.44
N ASP A 387 1.77 -32.57 18.24
CA ASP A 387 1.30 -31.92 17.01
C ASP A 387 1.75 -30.45 16.95
N LEU A 388 1.74 -29.76 18.08
CA LEU A 388 2.25 -28.39 18.19
C LEU A 388 3.75 -28.35 17.88
N GLN A 389 4.54 -29.24 18.45
CA GLN A 389 5.99 -29.33 18.19
C GLN A 389 6.29 -29.64 16.73
N GLN A 390 5.52 -30.51 16.08
CA GLN A 390 5.70 -30.82 14.66
C GLN A 390 5.42 -29.60 13.77
N ARG A 391 4.39 -28.82 14.08
CA ARG A 391 4.06 -27.57 13.35
C ARG A 391 5.15 -26.52 13.53
N GLU A 392 5.62 -26.29 14.76
CA GLU A 392 6.74 -25.38 15.03
C GLU A 392 7.98 -25.77 14.23
N GLN A 393 8.35 -27.06 14.25
CA GLN A 393 9.50 -27.57 13.49
C GLN A 393 9.31 -27.43 11.99
N ARG A 394 8.11 -27.66 11.47
CA ARG A 394 7.80 -27.49 10.04
C ARG A 394 7.98 -26.03 9.60
N ILE A 395 7.44 -25.08 10.36
CA ILE A 395 7.59 -23.63 10.09
C ILE A 395 9.07 -23.25 10.18
N GLN A 396 9.77 -23.66 11.24
CA GLN A 396 11.19 -23.37 11.44
C GLN A 396 12.05 -23.90 10.30
N LYS A 397 11.77 -25.12 9.85
CA LYS A 397 12.45 -25.76 8.72
C LYS A 397 12.18 -25.00 7.42
N GLY A 398 10.92 -24.64 7.13
CA GLY A 398 10.54 -23.86 5.93
C GLY A 398 11.24 -22.52 5.89
N ILE A 399 11.26 -21.77 6.99
CA ILE A 399 11.97 -20.49 7.08
C ILE A 399 13.47 -20.68 6.83
N LYS A 400 14.09 -21.70 7.43
CA LYS A 400 15.51 -21.98 7.25
C LYS A 400 15.85 -22.38 5.81
N GLU A 401 15.04 -23.22 5.18
CA GLU A 401 15.26 -23.68 3.80
C GLU A 401 15.07 -22.56 2.77
N PHE A 402 14.07 -21.72 2.96
CA PHE A 402 13.72 -20.67 2.01
C PHE A 402 14.53 -19.38 2.21
N LEU A 403 14.74 -18.95 3.48
CA LEU A 403 15.41 -17.68 3.79
C LEU A 403 16.84 -17.84 4.28
N GLY A 404 17.30 -19.05 4.58
CA GLY A 404 18.64 -19.31 5.14
C GLY A 404 18.80 -18.82 6.59
N VAL A 405 17.72 -18.44 7.28
CA VAL A 405 17.74 -17.90 8.64
C VAL A 405 17.16 -18.90 9.63
N THR A 406 17.88 -19.13 10.73
CA THR A 406 17.36 -19.92 11.84
C THR A 406 16.54 -19.00 12.75
N THR A 407 15.25 -19.31 12.92
CA THR A 407 14.32 -18.58 13.77
C THR A 407 13.85 -19.47 14.92
N LYS A 408 13.42 -18.85 16.01
CA LYS A 408 12.60 -19.53 17.01
C LYS A 408 11.14 -19.35 16.59
N VAL A 409 10.38 -20.42 16.55
CA VAL A 409 8.95 -20.39 16.26
C VAL A 409 8.20 -20.67 17.54
N ARG A 410 7.15 -19.92 17.81
CA ARG A 410 6.26 -20.10 18.95
C ARG A 410 4.81 -20.04 18.50
N LEU A 411 4.12 -21.14 18.61
CA LEU A 411 2.68 -21.17 18.44
C LEU A 411 2.02 -20.57 19.68
N VAL A 412 1.08 -19.67 19.46
CA VAL A 412 0.34 -18.99 20.53
C VAL A 412 -1.16 -19.23 20.39
N GLU A 413 -1.89 -19.04 21.48
CA GLU A 413 -3.34 -19.22 21.51
C GLU A 413 -4.06 -18.26 20.55
N PRO A 414 -5.22 -18.65 20.00
CA PRO A 414 -6.06 -17.74 19.23
C PRO A 414 -6.34 -16.45 20.00
N HIS A 415 -6.35 -15.31 19.29
CA HIS A 415 -6.59 -13.96 19.84
C HIS A 415 -5.54 -13.45 20.85
N SER A 416 -4.38 -14.06 20.96
CA SER A 416 -3.28 -13.59 21.82
C SER A 416 -2.44 -12.47 21.18
N ILE A 417 -2.42 -12.39 19.84
CA ILE A 417 -1.77 -11.29 19.11
C ILE A 417 -2.78 -10.13 18.96
N PRO A 418 -2.42 -8.90 19.35
CA PRO A 418 -3.33 -7.76 19.27
C PRO A 418 -3.84 -7.53 17.84
N ARG A 419 -5.15 -7.39 17.70
CA ARG A 419 -5.78 -7.02 16.43
C ARG A 419 -5.63 -5.53 16.20
N SER A 420 -5.38 -5.15 14.96
CA SER A 420 -5.29 -3.76 14.55
C SER A 420 -6.53 -3.36 13.76
N GLU A 421 -7.12 -2.22 14.11
CA GLU A 421 -8.19 -1.58 13.33
C GLU A 421 -7.66 -0.81 12.11
N GLY A 422 -6.33 -0.80 11.94
CA GLY A 422 -5.60 -0.21 10.83
C GLY A 422 -4.54 -1.16 10.29
N LYS A 423 -3.28 -0.67 10.19
CA LYS A 423 -2.15 -1.50 9.76
C LYS A 423 -1.73 -2.47 10.86
N ALA A 424 -1.53 -3.74 10.50
CA ALA A 424 -1.01 -4.73 11.43
C ALA A 424 0.45 -4.41 11.82
N VAL A 425 0.76 -4.52 13.12
CA VAL A 425 2.13 -4.39 13.64
C VAL A 425 2.78 -5.78 13.57
N ARG A 426 3.52 -6.01 12.50
CA ARG A 426 4.15 -7.32 12.23
C ARG A 426 5.53 -7.48 12.87
N VAL A 427 6.24 -6.40 13.15
CA VAL A 427 7.62 -6.43 13.66
C VAL A 427 7.70 -5.67 14.98
N ILE A 428 8.25 -6.34 16.00
CA ILE A 428 8.61 -5.75 17.30
C ILE A 428 10.13 -5.83 17.42
N ASP A 429 10.80 -4.72 17.15
CA ASP A 429 12.26 -4.64 17.27
C ASP A 429 12.69 -4.24 18.69
N ARG A 430 13.23 -5.20 19.43
CA ARG A 430 13.74 -5.02 20.80
C ARG A 430 15.26 -4.82 20.85
N ARG A 431 15.95 -4.81 19.71
CA ARG A 431 17.42 -4.71 19.65
C ARG A 431 17.94 -3.37 20.16
N VAL A 432 17.16 -2.31 20.09
CA VAL A 432 17.52 -0.94 20.53
C VAL A 432 17.27 -0.73 22.04
N MET A 433 16.44 -1.56 22.67
CA MET A 433 16.12 -1.41 24.10
C MET A 433 17.19 -1.97 25.05
N GLN A 434 18.17 -2.72 24.56
CA GLN A 434 19.24 -3.34 25.38
C GLN A 434 20.54 -2.52 25.42
N SER A 435 20.59 -1.37 24.78
CA SER A 435 21.75 -0.46 24.76
C SER A 435 21.65 0.70 25.75
N ARG A 436 20.97 0.49 26.89
CA ARG A 436 20.99 1.43 28.04
C ARG A 436 21.40 0.73 29.32
#